data_7c7b3fe788a61f753c868af8110ef4a4
#
_entry.id   7c7b3fe788a61f753c868af8110ef4a4
#
_cell.length_a   1.000
_cell.length_b   1.000
_cell.length_c   1.000
_cell.angle_alpha   90.00
_cell.angle_beta   90.00
_cell.angle_gamma   90.00
#
_symmetry.space_group_name_H-M   'P 1'
#
loop_
_entity.id
_entity.type
_entity.pdbx_description
1 polymer ?
#
loop_
_entity_poly.entity_id
_entity_poly.type
_entity_poly.pdbx_seq_one_letter_code
_entity_poly.pdbx_strand_id
1 'polypeptide(L)' 'MSKYYEYKDKIRQEAIDWQLDFSNHNYSWGELAEWTDYFYKMGKRYGLLREFRENGIC' A
#
# COMPACT_ATOMS: atom_id res chain seq x y z
N MET A 1 -1.01 -20.73 -12.56
CA MET A 1 -0.99 -19.32 -12.26
C MET A 1 -0.09 -18.99 -11.10
N SER A 2 0.64 -17.94 -11.20
CA SER A 2 1.61 -17.56 -10.20
C SER A 2 0.92 -16.88 -9.01
N LYS A 3 1.24 -17.35 -7.81
CA LYS A 3 0.78 -16.71 -6.58
C LYS A 3 1.27 -15.26 -6.47
N TYR A 4 2.36 -14.94 -7.16
CA TYR A 4 2.91 -13.60 -7.20
C TYR A 4 1.86 -12.57 -7.66
N TYR A 5 1.16 -12.86 -8.75
CA TYR A 5 0.15 -11.94 -9.28
C TYR A 5 -1.07 -11.83 -8.37
N GLU A 6 -1.43 -12.92 -7.71
CA GLU A 6 -2.53 -12.89 -6.74
C GLU A 6 -2.19 -12.00 -5.55
N TYR A 7 -0.99 -12.12 -5.01
CA TYR A 7 -0.54 -11.27 -3.91
C TYR A 7 -0.35 -9.83 -4.36
N LYS A 8 0.14 -9.63 -5.57
CA LYS A 8 0.29 -8.29 -6.13
C LYS A 8 -1.04 -7.55 -6.19
N ASP A 9 -2.07 -8.21 -6.71
CA ASP A 9 -3.40 -7.63 -6.79
C ASP A 9 -3.99 -7.40 -5.40
N LYS A 10 -3.76 -8.31 -4.48
CA LYS A 10 -4.21 -8.17 -3.10
C LYS A 10 -3.58 -6.96 -2.42
N ILE A 11 -2.28 -6.77 -2.58
CA ILE A 11 -1.57 -5.63 -2.01
C ILE A 11 -2.05 -4.33 -2.65
N ARG A 12 -2.25 -4.33 -3.96
CA ARG A 12 -2.78 -3.17 -4.67
C ARG A 12 -4.16 -2.78 -4.12
N GLN A 13 -5.04 -3.75 -3.97
CA GLN A 13 -6.38 -3.50 -3.44
C GLN A 13 -6.32 -3.01 -2.00
N GLU A 14 -5.46 -3.59 -1.19
CA GLU A 14 -5.25 -3.18 0.20
C GLU A 14 -4.81 -1.72 0.29
N ALA A 15 -3.89 -1.31 -0.58
CA ALA A 15 -3.41 0.07 -0.63
C ALA A 15 -4.53 1.04 -1.06
N ILE A 16 -5.34 0.65 -2.04
CA ILE A 16 -6.47 1.44 -2.49
C ILE A 16 -7.49 1.61 -1.37
N ASP A 17 -7.84 0.53 -0.70
CA ASP A 17 -8.80 0.54 0.41
C ASP A 17 -8.28 1.42 1.55
N TRP A 18 -6.99 1.30 1.88
CA TRP A 18 -6.37 2.12 2.89
C TRP A 18 -6.44 3.61 2.54
N GLN A 19 -6.14 3.95 1.30
CA GLN A 19 -6.17 5.33 0.82
C GLN A 19 -7.59 5.92 0.85
N LEU A 20 -8.59 5.14 0.45
CA LEU A 20 -9.98 5.56 0.48
C LEU A 20 -10.49 5.78 1.90
N ASP A 21 -10.02 4.99 2.84
CA ASP A 21 -10.43 5.05 4.24
C ASP A 21 -9.62 6.06 5.05
N PHE A 22 -8.55 6.59 4.47
CA PHE A 22 -7.62 7.48 5.16
C PHE A 22 -8.32 8.71 5.75
N SER A 23 -9.24 9.31 5.02
CA SER A 23 -9.95 10.50 5.46
C SER A 23 -10.94 10.23 6.61
N ASN A 24 -11.30 8.97 6.82
CA ASN A 24 -12.24 8.57 7.87
C ASN A 24 -11.55 8.13 9.16
N HIS A 25 -10.21 8.06 9.13
CA HIS A 25 -9.42 7.62 10.28
C HIS A 25 -8.44 8.71 10.70
N ASN A 26 -8.27 8.86 12.00
CA ASN A 26 -7.25 9.73 12.56
C ASN A 26 -6.03 8.87 12.90
N TYR A 27 -5.14 8.73 11.95
CA TYR A 27 -3.90 7.99 12.15
C TYR A 27 -2.91 8.82 12.95
N SER A 28 -2.28 8.19 13.94
CA SER A 28 -1.14 8.80 14.63
C SER A 28 0.07 8.77 13.69
N TRP A 29 1.09 9.59 14.00
CA TRP A 29 2.32 9.58 13.21
C TRP A 29 2.98 8.20 13.18
N GLY A 30 2.93 7.47 14.30
CA GLY A 30 3.46 6.11 14.36
C GLY A 30 2.71 5.16 13.45
N GLU A 31 1.39 5.24 13.42
CA GLU A 31 0.58 4.41 12.53
C GLU A 31 0.83 4.72 11.06
N LEU A 32 0.92 6.01 10.72
CA LEU A 32 1.24 6.42 9.35
C LEU A 32 2.61 5.88 8.91
N ALA A 33 3.60 5.97 9.79
CA ALA A 33 4.94 5.47 9.49
C ALA A 33 4.92 3.96 9.27
N GLU A 34 4.17 3.21 10.07
CA GLU A 34 4.04 1.76 9.93
C GLU A 34 3.39 1.39 8.60
N TRP A 35 2.28 2.05 8.23
CA TRP A 35 1.59 1.77 6.98
C TRP A 35 2.44 2.13 5.77
N THR A 36 3.09 3.28 5.81
CA THR A 36 3.97 3.74 4.73
C THR A 36 5.12 2.76 4.52
N ASP A 37 5.75 2.31 5.62
CA ASP A 37 6.82 1.34 5.57
C ASP A 37 6.33 0.00 5.00
N TYR A 38 5.17 -0.46 5.45
CA TYR A 38 4.56 -1.69 4.94
C TYR A 38 4.34 -1.63 3.44
N PHE A 39 3.72 -0.56 2.95
CA PHE A 39 3.46 -0.41 1.51
C PHE A 39 4.74 -0.22 0.72
N TYR A 40 5.73 0.43 1.28
CA TYR A 40 7.04 0.55 0.64
C TYR A 40 7.66 -0.83 0.43
N LYS A 41 7.70 -1.64 1.47
CA LYS A 41 8.27 -2.99 1.41
C LYS A 41 7.49 -3.88 0.44
N MET A 42 6.17 -3.85 0.52
CA MET A 42 5.32 -4.64 -0.36
C MET A 42 5.38 -4.15 -1.80
N GLY A 43 5.41 -2.85 -1.99
CA GLY A 43 5.57 -2.26 -3.32
C GLY A 43 6.88 -2.64 -3.98
N LYS A 44 7.96 -2.64 -3.21
CA LYS A 44 9.27 -3.07 -3.69
C LYS A 44 9.27 -4.56 -4.04
N ARG A 45 8.64 -5.38 -3.21
CA ARG A 45 8.58 -6.82 -3.41
C ARG A 45 7.77 -7.21 -4.65
N TYR A 46 6.66 -6.52 -4.90
CA TYR A 46 5.74 -6.86 -5.99
C TYR A 46 5.79 -5.90 -7.17
N GLY A 47 6.74 -4.98 -7.19
CA GLY A 47 6.89 -4.05 -8.30
C GLY A 47 5.79 -3.00 -8.38
N LEU A 48 5.24 -2.59 -7.24
CA LEU A 48 4.15 -1.60 -7.16
C LEU A 48 4.61 -0.21 -6.71
N LEU A 49 5.90 -0.02 -6.44
CA LEU A 49 6.40 1.26 -5.90
C LEU A 49 6.07 2.44 -6.79
N ARG A 50 6.23 2.29 -8.10
CA ARG A 50 5.93 3.35 -9.04
C ARG A 50 4.46 3.73 -8.98
N GLU A 51 3.60 2.72 -8.98
CA GLU A 51 2.16 2.88 -8.87
C GLU A 51 1.78 3.59 -7.56
N PHE A 52 2.40 3.17 -6.46
CA PHE A 52 2.14 3.75 -5.15
C PHE A 52 2.59 5.21 -5.08
N ARG A 53 3.71 5.55 -5.71
CA ARG A 53 4.18 6.94 -5.78
C ARG A 53 3.21 7.81 -6.58
N GLU A 54 2.74 7.30 -7.71
CA GLU A 54 1.79 8.02 -8.55
C GLU A 54 0.48 8.28 -7.84
N ASN A 55 0.08 7.40 -6.93
CA ASN A 55 -1.14 7.53 -6.15
C ASN A 55 -0.94 8.19 -4.79
N GLY A 56 0.28 8.61 -4.47
CA GLY A 56 0.58 9.27 -3.21
C GLY A 56 0.55 8.38 -1.98
N ILE A 57 0.74 7.07 -2.14
CA ILE A 57 0.72 6.11 -1.04
C ILE A 57 2.06 6.07 -0.31
N CYS A 58 3.15 6.16 -1.05
CA CYS A 58 4.51 6.18 -0.47
C CYS A 58 5.29 7.38 -0.94
#